data_c1d4db9bf5af88239642dabb5a9c7b16
#
_entry.id   c1d4db9bf5af88239642dabb5a9c7b16
#
_cell.length_a   1.000
_cell.length_b   1.000
_cell.length_c   1.000
_cell.angle_alpha   90.00
_cell.angle_beta   90.00
_cell.angle_gamma   90.00
#
_symmetry.space_group_name_H-M   'P 1'
#
loop_
_entity.id
_entity.type
_entity.pdbx_description
1 polymer ?
#
loop_
_entity_poly.entity_id
_entity_poly.type
_entity_poly.pdbx_seq_one_letter_code
_entity_poly.pdbx_strand_id
1 'polypeptide(L)'
;PPICEEFTFRGLYYNGYRQRGVWCAILGSALAFGLMHMNFNQFCYAFVPGIALGILLEATGSIFATMTAHFVVNGWSTALMAVSKLLYGTSAGSSSTSSGALTTQDMIGVINVYSVIAAICIFAAIGVLIWIAKHCGRYEHLKWCFKRREKRPGEPKTMFTPAFAVATVIVVIYMILRG
;
A
#
# COMPACT_ATOMS: atom_id res chain seq x y z
N PRO A 1 -4.02 15.10 2.54
CA PRO A 1 -2.80 14.37 2.18
C PRO A 1 -2.98 13.49 0.93
N PRO A 2 -4.02 12.63 0.76
CA PRO A 2 -4.09 11.66 -0.34
C PRO A 2 -3.95 12.24 -1.75
N ILE A 3 -4.47 13.42 -2.00
CA ILE A 3 -4.40 14.08 -3.31
C ILE A 3 -2.95 14.42 -3.68
N CYS A 4 -2.22 15.09 -2.77
CA CYS A 4 -0.82 15.46 -3.01
C CYS A 4 0.08 14.23 -3.09
N GLU A 5 -0.17 13.23 -2.27
CA GLU A 5 0.57 11.97 -2.25
C GLU A 5 0.37 11.21 -3.56
N GLU A 6 -0.87 11.03 -4.03
CA GLU A 6 -1.12 10.36 -5.30
C GLU A 6 -0.55 11.14 -6.49
N PHE A 7 -0.66 12.47 -6.48
CA PHE A 7 -0.03 13.28 -7.51
C PHE A 7 1.49 13.06 -7.55
N THR A 8 2.13 13.02 -6.41
CA THR A 8 3.59 12.82 -6.32
C THR A 8 3.96 11.38 -6.72
N PHE A 9 3.34 10.37 -6.10
CA PHE A 9 3.80 9.00 -6.28
C PHE A 9 3.24 8.33 -7.53
N ARG A 10 2.01 8.63 -7.95
CA ARG A 10 1.39 8.07 -9.18
C ARG A 10 1.50 9.03 -10.36
N GLY A 11 1.55 10.32 -10.10
CA GLY A 11 1.79 11.31 -11.14
C GLY A 11 3.25 11.37 -11.57
N LEU A 12 4.19 11.62 -10.64
CA LEU A 12 5.59 11.84 -10.96
C LEU A 12 6.44 10.56 -10.90
N TYR A 13 6.55 9.93 -9.72
CA TYR A 13 7.42 8.76 -9.55
C TYR A 13 7.01 7.58 -10.45
N TYR A 14 5.74 7.25 -10.48
CA TYR A 14 5.22 6.17 -11.30
C TYR A 14 5.56 6.38 -12.78
N ASN A 15 5.28 7.55 -13.33
CA ASN A 15 5.58 7.86 -14.73
C ASN A 15 7.08 7.84 -15.04
N GLY A 16 7.92 8.29 -14.11
CA GLY A 16 9.36 8.19 -14.22
C GLY A 16 9.85 6.75 -14.37
N TYR A 17 9.31 5.83 -13.56
CA TYR A 17 9.66 4.41 -13.63
C TYR A 17 8.93 3.64 -14.73
N ARG A 18 7.80 4.15 -15.25
CA ARG A 18 6.96 3.50 -16.27
C ARG A 18 7.71 3.18 -17.56
N GLN A 19 8.71 3.98 -17.91
CA GLN A 19 9.57 3.74 -19.05
C GLN A 19 10.36 2.42 -18.94
N ARG A 20 10.64 1.96 -17.72
CA ARG A 20 11.35 0.71 -17.42
C ARG A 20 10.43 -0.50 -17.25
N GLY A 21 9.13 -0.29 -17.33
CA GLY A 21 8.08 -1.29 -17.23
C GLY A 21 7.11 -1.06 -16.10
N VAL A 22 5.93 -1.67 -16.23
CA VAL A 22 4.81 -1.50 -15.28
C VAL A 22 5.18 -1.90 -13.87
N TRP A 23 5.83 -3.06 -13.71
CA TRP A 23 6.24 -3.55 -12.39
C TRP A 23 7.29 -2.67 -11.73
N CYS A 24 8.23 -2.13 -12.51
CA CYS A 24 9.19 -1.16 -11.99
C CYS A 24 8.49 0.12 -11.51
N ALA A 25 7.46 0.57 -12.22
CA ALA A 25 6.67 1.72 -11.82
C ALA A 25 5.86 1.45 -10.55
N ILE A 26 5.15 0.31 -10.48
CA ILE A 26 4.35 -0.07 -9.31
C ILE A 26 5.25 -0.20 -8.08
N LEU A 27 6.30 -1.03 -8.17
CA LEU A 27 7.16 -1.31 -7.01
C LEU A 27 8.01 -0.09 -6.62
N GLY A 28 8.55 0.65 -7.59
CA GLY A 28 9.36 1.84 -7.33
C GLY A 28 8.56 2.97 -6.68
N SER A 29 7.36 3.25 -7.19
CA SER A 29 6.49 4.26 -6.59
C SER A 29 5.94 3.85 -5.23
N ALA A 30 5.60 2.56 -5.04
CA ALA A 30 5.15 2.03 -3.75
C ALA A 30 6.29 2.07 -2.70
N LEU A 31 7.53 1.73 -3.11
CA LEU A 31 8.69 1.81 -2.24
C LEU A 31 8.95 3.25 -1.79
N ALA A 32 8.96 4.20 -2.73
CA ALA A 32 9.13 5.62 -2.42
C ALA A 32 8.01 6.13 -1.49
N PHE A 33 6.76 5.71 -1.72
CA PHE A 33 5.61 6.04 -0.88
C PHE A 33 5.76 5.50 0.54
N GLY A 34 6.18 4.23 0.70
CA GLY A 34 6.44 3.64 2.01
C GLY A 34 7.57 4.35 2.76
N LEU A 35 8.70 4.61 2.09
CA LEU A 35 9.86 5.27 2.67
C LEU A 35 9.59 6.69 3.13
N MET A 36 8.67 7.42 2.48
CA MET A 36 8.29 8.77 2.87
C MET A 36 7.76 8.85 4.32
N HIS A 37 7.18 7.79 4.84
CA HIS A 37 6.62 7.76 6.19
C HIS A 37 7.68 7.70 7.30
N MET A 38 8.95 7.42 6.97
CA MET A 38 10.10 7.41 7.88
C MET A 38 9.89 6.60 9.18
N ASN A 39 8.97 5.62 9.14
CA ASN A 39 8.64 4.75 10.26
C ASN A 39 8.46 3.32 9.75
N PHE A 40 9.12 2.36 10.38
CA PHE A 40 9.14 0.97 9.90
C PHE A 40 7.75 0.32 9.89
N ASN A 41 6.94 0.55 10.94
CA ASN A 41 5.57 0.08 10.98
C ASN A 41 4.73 0.71 9.86
N GLN A 42 4.83 2.02 9.69
CA GLN A 42 4.09 2.74 8.66
C GLN A 42 4.57 2.38 7.25
N PHE A 43 5.85 2.05 7.09
CA PHE A 43 6.38 1.57 5.81
C PHE A 43 5.60 0.37 5.28
N CYS A 44 5.37 -0.65 6.11
CA CYS A 44 4.60 -1.84 5.71
C CYS A 44 3.16 -1.49 5.34
N TYR A 45 2.51 -0.63 6.13
CA TYR A 45 1.14 -0.17 5.86
C TYR A 45 1.01 0.69 4.61
N ALA A 46 2.04 1.44 4.24
CA ALA A 46 2.01 2.28 3.05
C ALA A 46 2.45 1.51 1.80
N PHE A 47 3.46 0.64 1.92
CA PHE A 47 4.00 -0.10 0.79
C PHE A 47 2.98 -1.03 0.12
N VAL A 48 2.23 -1.81 0.90
CA VAL A 48 1.23 -2.74 0.38
C VAL A 48 0.06 -2.02 -0.31
N PRO A 49 -0.62 -1.05 0.32
CA PRO A 49 -1.59 -0.22 -0.39
C PRO A 49 -0.97 0.54 -1.56
N GLY A 50 0.29 0.92 -1.47
CA GLY A 50 1.04 1.53 -2.56
C GLY A 50 1.05 0.68 -3.82
N ILE A 51 1.28 -0.62 -3.70
CA ILE A 51 1.19 -1.58 -4.81
C ILE A 51 -0.24 -1.67 -5.33
N ALA A 52 -1.23 -1.80 -4.45
CA ALA A 52 -2.64 -1.90 -4.84
C ALA A 52 -3.12 -0.67 -5.63
N LEU A 53 -2.74 0.53 -5.19
CA LEU A 53 -3.05 1.78 -5.89
C LEU A 53 -2.33 1.87 -7.25
N GLY A 54 -1.10 1.35 -7.36
CA GLY A 54 -0.40 1.24 -8.64
C GLY A 54 -1.11 0.30 -9.62
N ILE A 55 -1.62 -0.84 -9.15
CA ILE A 55 -2.42 -1.77 -9.96
C ILE A 55 -3.76 -1.12 -10.34
N LEU A 56 -4.40 -0.40 -9.42
CA LEU A 56 -5.65 0.33 -9.68
C LEU A 56 -5.45 1.40 -10.77
N LEU A 57 -4.31 2.09 -10.75
CA LEU A 57 -3.95 3.04 -11.81
C LEU A 57 -3.89 2.36 -13.18
N GLU A 58 -3.28 1.18 -13.29
CA GLU A 58 -3.23 0.42 -14.56
C GLU A 58 -4.60 -0.14 -14.96
N ALA A 59 -5.41 -0.53 -13.99
CA ALA A 59 -6.76 -1.06 -14.22
C ALA A 59 -7.74 0.02 -14.70
N THR A 60 -7.62 1.25 -14.20
CA THR A 60 -8.53 2.36 -14.54
C THR A 60 -7.95 3.32 -15.56
N GLY A 61 -6.63 3.50 -15.59
CA GLY A 61 -5.96 4.55 -16.34
C GLY A 61 -6.18 5.96 -15.78
N SER A 62 -6.70 6.09 -14.56
CA SER A 62 -7.09 7.36 -13.96
C SER A 62 -6.44 7.55 -12.59
N ILE A 63 -5.71 8.65 -12.44
CA ILE A 63 -5.15 9.06 -11.15
C ILE A 63 -6.25 9.47 -10.16
N PHE A 64 -7.38 9.97 -10.64
CA PHE A 64 -8.52 10.31 -9.79
C PHE A 64 -9.11 9.08 -9.10
N ALA A 65 -9.08 7.92 -9.76
CA ALA A 65 -9.52 6.66 -9.14
C ALA A 65 -8.60 6.29 -7.97
N THR A 66 -7.29 6.46 -8.10
CA THR A 66 -6.34 6.19 -7.00
C THR A 66 -6.48 7.22 -5.88
N MET A 67 -6.66 8.50 -6.20
CA MET A 67 -6.93 9.55 -5.21
C MET A 67 -8.19 9.26 -4.40
N THR A 68 -9.27 8.86 -5.08
CA THR A 68 -10.54 8.53 -4.42
C THR A 68 -10.39 7.30 -3.53
N ALA A 69 -9.78 6.23 -4.04
CA ALA A 69 -9.56 5.01 -3.27
C ALA A 69 -8.69 5.28 -2.03
N HIS A 70 -7.61 6.03 -2.18
CA HIS A 70 -6.72 6.41 -1.08
C HIS A 70 -7.44 7.30 -0.05
N PHE A 71 -8.24 8.26 -0.52
CA PHE A 71 -9.05 9.10 0.36
C PHE A 71 -10.06 8.29 1.17
N VAL A 72 -10.73 7.33 0.54
CA VAL A 72 -11.70 6.45 1.22
C VAL A 72 -11.01 5.59 2.28
N VAL A 73 -9.85 4.99 1.97
CA VAL A 73 -9.10 4.16 2.93
C VAL A 73 -8.65 4.99 4.14
N ASN A 74 -8.09 6.17 3.92
CA ASN A 74 -7.65 7.04 5.01
C ASN A 74 -8.83 7.61 5.81
N GLY A 75 -9.90 7.99 5.13
CA GLY A 75 -11.13 8.48 5.75
C GLY A 75 -11.80 7.42 6.62
N TRP A 76 -11.85 6.18 6.14
CA TRP A 76 -12.39 5.05 6.88
C TRP A 76 -11.60 4.80 8.18
N SER A 77 -10.27 4.77 8.11
CA SER A 77 -9.41 4.58 9.28
C SER A 77 -9.63 5.69 10.32
N THR A 78 -9.74 6.93 9.87
CA THR A 78 -10.01 8.09 10.75
C THR A 78 -11.41 8.03 11.35
N ALA A 79 -12.42 7.64 10.56
CA ALA A 79 -13.79 7.49 11.03
C ALA A 79 -13.90 6.39 12.08
N LEU A 80 -13.27 5.23 11.87
CA LEU A 80 -13.25 4.15 12.86
C LEU A 80 -12.61 4.60 14.18
N MET A 81 -11.49 5.35 14.10
CA MET A 81 -10.84 5.89 15.30
C MET A 81 -11.75 6.90 16.03
N ALA A 82 -12.45 7.76 15.30
CA ALA A 82 -13.39 8.71 15.89
C ALA A 82 -14.59 8.00 16.56
N VAL A 83 -15.17 7.02 15.88
CA VAL A 83 -16.28 6.21 16.41
C VAL A 83 -15.84 5.41 17.64
N SER A 84 -14.66 4.79 17.61
CA SER A 84 -14.15 4.06 18.78
C SER A 84 -13.96 4.97 20.00
N LYS A 85 -13.43 6.19 19.79
CA LYS A 85 -13.33 7.19 20.87
C LYS A 85 -14.69 7.63 21.40
N LEU A 86 -15.69 7.72 20.54
CA LEU A 86 -17.04 8.13 20.94
C LEU A 86 -17.76 7.01 21.73
N LEU A 87 -17.63 5.74 21.29
CA LEU A 87 -18.32 4.60 21.87
C LEU A 87 -17.67 4.11 23.17
N TYR A 88 -16.35 4.07 23.20
CA TYR A 88 -15.59 3.53 24.35
C TYR A 88 -15.16 4.62 25.33
N GLY A 89 -15.53 5.87 25.06
CA GLY A 89 -15.22 7.03 25.91
C GLY A 89 -13.72 7.26 26.07
N THR A 90 -13.40 8.40 26.60
CA THR A 90 -12.05 8.76 27.08
C THR A 90 -11.66 7.97 28.36
N SER A 91 -12.09 6.72 28.49
CA SER A 91 -11.73 5.82 29.60
C SER A 91 -10.32 5.22 29.43
N ALA A 92 -9.41 6.02 28.86
CA ALA A 92 -7.97 5.75 28.95
C ALA A 92 -7.36 6.35 30.23
N GLY A 93 -8.16 6.44 31.27
CA GLY A 93 -7.77 6.77 32.62
C GLY A 93 -8.18 5.63 33.56
N SER A 94 -7.20 4.79 33.95
CA SER A 94 -7.29 3.81 35.02
C SER A 94 -8.51 2.86 35.00
N SER A 95 -8.43 1.84 34.18
CA SER A 95 -8.92 0.53 34.56
C SER A 95 -7.77 -0.46 34.44
N SER A 96 -7.24 -0.84 35.58
CA SER A 96 -6.51 -2.08 35.78
C SER A 96 -7.40 -3.22 35.30
N THR A 97 -7.42 -3.44 34.00
CA THR A 97 -7.93 -4.67 33.43
C THR A 97 -6.95 -5.74 33.89
N SER A 98 -7.41 -6.58 34.82
CA SER A 98 -6.75 -7.84 35.08
C SER A 98 -6.48 -8.52 33.74
N SER A 99 -5.26 -8.43 33.27
CA SER A 99 -4.76 -9.13 32.13
C SER A 99 -4.73 -10.61 32.49
N GLY A 100 -5.87 -11.28 32.26
CA GLY A 100 -5.85 -12.71 32.06
C GLY A 100 -4.93 -12.88 30.84
N ALA A 101 -3.71 -13.33 31.06
CA ALA A 101 -2.77 -13.58 29.99
C ALA A 101 -3.46 -14.54 29.02
N LEU A 102 -3.73 -14.07 27.78
CA LEU A 102 -4.25 -14.93 26.71
C LEU A 102 -3.32 -16.13 26.61
N THR A 103 -3.88 -17.32 26.70
CA THR A 103 -3.06 -18.52 26.53
C THR A 103 -2.49 -18.53 25.10
N THR A 104 -1.37 -19.20 24.90
CA THR A 104 -0.79 -19.37 23.56
C THR A 104 -1.80 -19.94 22.57
N GLN A 105 -2.71 -20.79 23.06
CA GLN A 105 -3.79 -21.39 22.29
C GLN A 105 -4.81 -20.34 21.82
N ASP A 106 -5.20 -19.41 22.70
CA ASP A 106 -6.13 -18.32 22.36
C ASP A 106 -5.51 -17.36 21.33
N MET A 107 -4.22 -17.06 21.48
CA MET A 107 -3.49 -16.23 20.51
C MET A 107 -3.43 -16.90 19.11
N ILE A 108 -3.18 -18.20 19.04
CA ILE A 108 -3.19 -18.95 17.78
C ILE A 108 -4.59 -18.93 17.16
N GLY A 109 -5.64 -19.09 17.97
CA GLY A 109 -7.02 -19.00 17.51
C GLY A 109 -7.34 -17.64 16.89
N VAL A 110 -6.96 -16.56 17.57
CA VAL A 110 -7.14 -15.18 17.08
C VAL A 110 -6.37 -14.96 15.76
N ILE A 111 -5.11 -15.37 15.69
CA ILE A 111 -4.29 -15.23 14.47
C ILE A 111 -4.93 -16.00 13.30
N ASN A 112 -5.42 -17.20 13.53
CA ASN A 112 -6.07 -18.00 12.48
C ASN A 112 -7.34 -17.31 11.95
N VAL A 113 -8.19 -16.78 12.83
CA VAL A 113 -9.40 -16.05 12.42
C VAL A 113 -9.03 -14.82 11.59
N TYR A 114 -8.07 -14.00 12.04
CA TYR A 114 -7.64 -12.83 11.30
C TYR A 114 -7.00 -13.19 9.96
N SER A 115 -6.24 -14.28 9.87
CA SER A 115 -5.64 -14.74 8.61
C SER A 115 -6.69 -15.17 7.58
N VAL A 116 -7.76 -15.85 8.02
CA VAL A 116 -8.88 -16.22 7.14
C VAL A 116 -9.62 -14.98 6.64
N ILE A 117 -9.91 -14.03 7.54
CA ILE A 117 -10.57 -12.77 7.17
C ILE A 117 -9.70 -11.99 6.17
N ALA A 118 -8.40 -11.88 6.43
CA ALA A 118 -7.47 -11.21 5.53
C ALA A 118 -7.42 -11.88 4.15
N ALA A 119 -7.40 -13.20 4.09
CA ALA A 119 -7.44 -13.94 2.82
C ALA A 119 -8.74 -13.63 2.05
N ILE A 120 -9.90 -13.67 2.69
CA ILE A 120 -11.17 -13.32 2.06
C ILE A 120 -11.14 -11.89 1.53
N CYS A 121 -10.64 -10.92 2.31
CA CYS A 121 -10.52 -9.53 1.89
C CYS A 121 -9.59 -9.36 0.68
N ILE A 122 -8.47 -10.10 0.64
CA ILE A 122 -7.54 -10.07 -0.51
C ILE A 122 -8.23 -10.61 -1.78
N PHE A 123 -8.92 -11.75 -1.69
CA PHE A 123 -9.65 -12.30 -2.84
C PHE A 123 -10.77 -11.36 -3.31
N ALA A 124 -11.51 -10.77 -2.38
CA ALA A 124 -12.53 -9.77 -2.70
C ALA A 124 -11.91 -8.54 -3.39
N ALA A 125 -10.80 -8.03 -2.90
CA ALA A 125 -10.09 -6.90 -3.51
C ALA A 125 -9.60 -7.21 -4.92
N ILE A 126 -9.06 -8.42 -5.15
CA ILE A 126 -8.66 -8.89 -6.50
C ILE A 126 -9.89 -8.96 -7.41
N GLY A 127 -10.99 -9.52 -6.93
CA GLY A 127 -12.26 -9.59 -7.68
C GLY A 127 -12.77 -8.22 -8.10
N VAL A 128 -12.75 -7.26 -7.17
CA VAL A 128 -13.15 -5.86 -7.43
C VAL A 128 -12.21 -5.20 -8.44
N LEU A 129 -10.89 -5.39 -8.33
CA LEU A 129 -9.93 -4.86 -9.31
C LEU A 129 -10.17 -5.40 -10.72
N ILE A 130 -10.43 -6.70 -10.85
CA ILE A 130 -10.75 -7.34 -12.13
C ILE A 130 -12.07 -6.78 -12.68
N TRP A 131 -13.07 -6.64 -11.83
CA TRP A 131 -14.37 -6.08 -12.21
C TRP A 131 -14.23 -4.64 -12.71
N ILE A 132 -13.50 -3.79 -11.99
CA ILE A 132 -13.21 -2.41 -12.39
C ILE A 132 -12.46 -2.40 -13.73
N ALA A 133 -11.42 -3.22 -13.90
CA ALA A 133 -10.66 -3.29 -15.13
C ALA A 133 -11.52 -3.68 -16.34
N LYS A 134 -12.47 -4.61 -16.15
CA LYS A 134 -13.45 -4.98 -17.18
C LYS A 134 -14.40 -3.85 -17.50
N HIS A 135 -14.93 -3.18 -16.47
CA HIS A 135 -15.85 -2.05 -16.63
C HIS A 135 -15.20 -0.86 -17.32
N CYS A 136 -13.92 -0.59 -17.03
CA CYS A 136 -13.12 0.45 -17.70
C CYS A 136 -12.60 0.03 -19.09
N GLY A 137 -12.88 -1.18 -19.56
CA GLY A 137 -12.38 -1.71 -20.84
C GLY A 137 -10.87 -1.95 -20.87
N ARG A 138 -10.20 -1.98 -19.71
CA ARG A 138 -8.73 -2.11 -19.59
C ARG A 138 -8.26 -3.50 -19.13
N TYR A 139 -9.14 -4.48 -19.14
CA TYR A 139 -8.82 -5.82 -18.66
C TYR A 139 -7.68 -6.49 -19.44
N GLU A 140 -7.69 -6.39 -20.79
CA GLU A 140 -6.62 -6.95 -21.62
C GLU A 140 -5.30 -6.20 -21.42
N HIS A 141 -5.36 -4.88 -21.18
CA HIS A 141 -4.19 -4.11 -20.80
C HIS A 141 -3.61 -4.58 -19.45
N LEU A 142 -4.48 -4.82 -18.46
CA LEU A 142 -4.07 -5.34 -17.16
C LEU A 142 -3.40 -6.71 -17.29
N LYS A 143 -3.97 -7.63 -18.08
CA LYS A 143 -3.36 -8.92 -18.39
C LYS A 143 -1.98 -8.77 -19.03
N TRP A 144 -1.85 -7.84 -19.96
CA TRP A 144 -0.58 -7.55 -20.60
C TRP A 144 0.46 -7.03 -19.58
N CYS A 145 0.07 -6.22 -18.62
CA CYS A 145 0.95 -5.74 -17.55
C CYS A 145 1.53 -6.89 -16.70
N PHE A 146 0.77 -7.98 -16.51
CA PHE A 146 1.22 -9.16 -15.78
C PHE A 146 2.05 -10.14 -16.63
N LYS A 147 2.04 -9.97 -17.97
CA LYS A 147 2.87 -10.79 -18.86
C LYS A 147 4.32 -10.37 -18.74
N ARG A 148 5.22 -11.34 -18.68
CA ARG A 148 6.68 -11.09 -18.60
C ARG A 148 7.11 -10.25 -19.80
N ARG A 149 7.69 -9.08 -19.52
CA ARG A 149 8.22 -8.18 -20.55
C ARG A 149 9.58 -8.68 -21.01
N GLU A 150 9.80 -8.75 -22.30
CA GLU A 150 11.14 -8.89 -22.89
C GLU A 150 11.90 -7.57 -22.75
N LYS A 151 13.16 -7.66 -22.28
CA LYS A 151 14.03 -6.48 -22.14
C LYS A 151 14.40 -5.96 -23.53
N ARG A 152 14.29 -4.66 -23.72
CA ARG A 152 14.79 -4.01 -24.94
C ARG A 152 16.30 -3.87 -24.90
N PRO A 153 17.01 -4.04 -26.05
CA PRO A 153 18.44 -3.73 -26.14
C PRO A 153 18.69 -2.27 -25.71
N GLY A 154 19.67 -2.04 -24.83
CA GLY A 154 20.01 -0.68 -24.34
C GLY A 154 19.24 -0.19 -23.11
N GLU A 155 18.30 -0.97 -22.57
CA GLU A 155 17.65 -0.58 -21.30
C GLU A 155 18.62 -0.59 -20.12
N PRO A 156 18.53 0.43 -19.22
CA PRO A 156 19.35 0.45 -18.02
C PRO A 156 19.11 -0.79 -17.17
N LYS A 157 20.20 -1.44 -16.73
CA LYS A 157 20.15 -2.68 -15.97
C LYS A 157 19.62 -2.50 -14.54
N THR A 158 19.72 -1.31 -14.00
CA THR A 158 19.33 -1.00 -12.61
C THR A 158 17.99 -0.28 -12.54
N MET A 159 17.15 -0.73 -11.61
CA MET A 159 15.83 -0.15 -11.34
C MET A 159 15.96 1.24 -10.71
N PHE A 160 16.96 1.43 -9.88
CA PHE A 160 17.16 2.66 -9.11
C PHE A 160 18.40 3.41 -9.54
N THR A 161 18.33 4.74 -9.50
CA THR A 161 19.51 5.59 -9.64
C THR A 161 20.38 5.46 -8.38
N PRO A 162 21.72 5.70 -8.48
CA PRO A 162 22.58 5.72 -7.30
C PRO A 162 22.08 6.67 -6.20
N ALA A 163 21.55 7.84 -6.61
CA ALA A 163 20.98 8.81 -5.67
C ALA A 163 19.77 8.25 -4.92
N PHE A 164 18.89 7.50 -5.59
CA PHE A 164 17.75 6.86 -4.94
C PHE A 164 18.21 5.75 -3.96
N ALA A 165 19.23 4.98 -4.34
CA ALA A 165 19.80 3.96 -3.46
C ALA A 165 20.38 4.58 -2.19
N VAL A 166 21.16 5.66 -2.32
CA VAL A 166 21.71 6.40 -1.17
C VAL A 166 20.59 6.97 -0.29
N ALA A 167 19.58 7.62 -0.87
CA ALA A 167 18.44 8.14 -0.14
C ALA A 167 17.70 7.04 0.63
N THR A 168 17.48 5.88 -0.01
CA THR A 168 16.84 4.73 0.63
C THR A 168 17.64 4.24 1.83
N VAL A 169 18.97 4.11 1.69
CA VAL A 169 19.86 3.70 2.79
C VAL A 169 19.78 4.68 3.96
N ILE A 170 19.83 6.00 3.69
CA ILE A 170 19.73 7.04 4.73
C ILE A 170 18.39 6.92 5.47
N VAL A 171 17.26 6.77 4.75
CA VAL A 171 15.94 6.65 5.37
C VAL A 171 15.85 5.38 6.21
N VAL A 172 16.35 4.23 5.72
CA VAL A 172 16.35 2.97 6.47
C VAL A 172 17.18 3.07 7.74
N ILE A 173 18.39 3.67 7.67
CA ILE A 173 19.21 3.91 8.85
C ILE A 173 18.47 4.80 9.86
N TYR A 174 17.85 5.89 9.39
CA TYR A 174 17.04 6.76 10.24
C TYR A 174 15.89 6.01 10.91
N MET A 175 15.19 5.14 10.19
CA MET A 175 14.08 4.32 10.72
C MET A 175 14.56 3.33 11.79
N ILE A 176 15.76 2.75 11.62
CA ILE A 176 16.35 1.81 12.59
C ILE A 176 16.80 2.56 13.87
N LEU A 177 17.35 3.77 13.73
CA LEU A 177 17.84 4.54 14.86
C LEU A 177 16.71 5.16 15.70
N ARG A 178 15.54 5.34 15.13
CA ARG A 178 14.41 6.02 15.78
C ARG A 178 13.26 5.05 16.19
N GLY A 179 13.27 3.82 15.71
CA GLY A 179 12.31 2.76 16.08
C GLY A 179 12.77 2.03 17.28
#